data_85e4a143b8a883099acc7baf3fccab97
#
_entry.id   85e4a143b8a883099acc7baf3fccab97
#
_cell.length_a   1.000
_cell.length_b   1.000
_cell.length_c   1.000
_cell.angle_alpha   90.00
_cell.angle_beta   90.00
_cell.angle_gamma   90.00
#
_symmetry.space_group_name_H-M   'P 1'
#
loop_
_entity.id
_entity.type
_entity.pdbx_description
1 polymer ?
#
loop_
_entity_poly.entity_id
_entity_poly.type
_entity_poly.pdbx_seq_one_letter_code
_entity_poly.pdbx_strand_id
1 'polypeptide(L)'
;MIAKRIIPCLDVRDGRVVKGVNFAGLKDVNDPVTLARFYNEQGADELVFYDITASAEERGLFTDILQRVASEVFIPLTVGGGINQVADFERVLNCGADKVSVNSGALRRPELIAEGSALFYPLMFAASVRTGMCLPKADGKIQA
;
A
#
# COMPACT_ATOMS: atom_id res chain seq x y z
N MET A 1 -17.82 -8.89 -21.21
CA MET A 1 -16.42 -8.49 -21.46
C MET A 1 -15.73 -8.27 -20.13
N ILE A 2 -14.60 -8.90 -19.90
CA ILE A 2 -13.80 -8.65 -18.68
C ILE A 2 -12.88 -7.49 -18.98
N ALA A 3 -13.11 -6.35 -18.35
CA ALA A 3 -12.21 -5.21 -18.42
C ALA A 3 -10.96 -5.48 -17.56
N LYS A 4 -9.77 -5.18 -18.07
CA LYS A 4 -8.52 -5.19 -17.31
C LYS A 4 -8.34 -3.82 -16.67
N ARG A 5 -7.89 -3.79 -15.42
CA ARG A 5 -7.53 -2.57 -14.71
C ARG A 5 -6.03 -2.32 -14.82
N ILE A 6 -5.67 -1.06 -14.95
CA ILE A 6 -4.28 -0.60 -14.91
C ILE A 6 -4.06 0.05 -13.55
N ILE A 7 -3.19 -0.56 -12.75
CA ILE A 7 -2.93 -0.17 -11.36
C ILE A 7 -1.44 0.10 -11.19
N PRO A 8 -0.97 1.33 -11.37
CA PRO A 8 0.41 1.70 -11.10
C PRO A 8 0.76 1.48 -9.63
N CYS A 9 1.94 0.96 -9.38
CA CYS A 9 2.46 0.68 -8.06
C CYS A 9 3.75 1.48 -7.84
N LEU A 10 3.76 2.35 -6.83
CA LEU A 10 4.84 3.28 -6.54
C LEU A 10 5.50 2.92 -5.20
N ASP A 11 6.77 2.54 -5.26
CA ASP A 11 7.60 2.35 -4.07
C ASP A 11 8.14 3.72 -3.62
N VAL A 12 7.83 4.11 -2.39
CA VAL A 12 8.25 5.39 -1.81
C VAL A 12 9.27 5.14 -0.71
N ARG A 13 10.40 5.83 -0.81
CA ARG A 13 11.46 5.85 0.19
C ARG A 13 12.00 7.27 0.36
N ASP A 14 12.18 7.68 1.62
CA ASP A 14 12.73 9.00 1.96
C ASP A 14 12.00 10.16 1.23
N GLY A 15 10.69 10.03 1.10
CA GLY A 15 9.86 11.04 0.44
C GLY A 15 9.92 11.07 -1.08
N ARG A 16 10.58 10.10 -1.73
CA ARG A 16 10.72 10.02 -3.19
C ARG A 16 10.21 8.71 -3.73
N VAL A 17 9.65 8.72 -4.94
CA VAL A 17 9.38 7.47 -5.67
C VAL A 17 10.70 6.93 -6.19
N VAL A 18 10.95 5.67 -5.91
CA VAL A 18 12.20 5.00 -6.28
C VAL A 18 11.93 3.76 -7.12
N LYS A 19 12.92 3.38 -7.92
CA LYS A 19 12.90 2.17 -8.73
C LYS A 19 14.20 1.41 -8.55
N GLY A 20 14.10 0.11 -8.34
CA GLY A 20 15.26 -0.77 -8.25
C GLY A 20 14.88 -2.24 -8.42
N VAL A 21 15.86 -3.07 -8.73
CA VAL A 21 15.69 -4.51 -8.80
C VAL A 21 15.96 -5.10 -7.41
N ASN A 22 14.98 -5.82 -6.84
CA ASN A 22 15.08 -6.41 -5.50
C ASN A 22 15.49 -5.40 -4.41
N PHE A 23 15.02 -4.15 -4.52
CA PHE A 23 15.37 -3.04 -3.63
C PHE A 23 16.87 -2.70 -3.57
N ALA A 24 17.66 -3.23 -4.51
CA ALA A 24 19.08 -2.89 -4.66
C ALA A 24 19.27 -1.81 -5.72
N GLY A 25 20.23 -0.90 -5.48
CA GLY A 25 20.55 0.18 -6.43
C GLY A 25 19.35 1.10 -6.72
N LEU A 26 18.58 1.45 -5.70
CA LEU A 26 17.39 2.31 -5.84
C LEU A 26 17.77 3.63 -6.50
N LYS A 27 17.07 3.96 -7.59
CA LYS A 27 17.18 5.24 -8.29
C LYS A 27 15.95 6.08 -8.00
N ASP A 28 16.17 7.35 -7.71
CA ASP A 28 15.10 8.35 -7.64
C ASP A 28 14.44 8.49 -9.01
N VAL A 29 13.11 8.41 -9.02
CA VAL A 29 12.32 8.55 -10.25
C VAL A 29 11.68 9.93 -10.32
N ASN A 30 10.90 10.31 -9.27
CA ASN A 30 10.20 11.59 -9.24
C ASN A 30 9.57 11.84 -7.84
N ASP A 31 8.97 13.04 -7.72
CA ASP A 31 8.10 13.39 -6.60
C ASP A 31 6.81 12.54 -6.60
N PRO A 32 6.42 11.95 -5.47
CA PRO A 32 5.23 11.08 -5.38
C PRO A 32 3.93 11.77 -5.80
N VAL A 33 3.73 13.03 -5.42
CA VAL A 33 2.51 13.78 -5.73
C VAL A 33 2.41 14.05 -7.23
N THR A 34 3.53 14.44 -7.84
CA THR A 34 3.59 14.68 -9.29
C THR A 34 3.29 13.42 -10.10
N LEU A 35 3.83 12.27 -9.70
CA LEU A 35 3.56 11.00 -10.36
C LEU A 35 2.12 10.52 -10.13
N ALA A 36 1.59 10.68 -8.94
CA ALA A 36 0.21 10.33 -8.63
C ALA A 36 -0.78 11.12 -9.49
N ARG A 37 -0.59 12.42 -9.60
CA ARG A 37 -1.39 13.29 -10.48
C ARG A 37 -1.29 12.85 -11.94
N PHE A 38 -0.08 12.59 -12.43
CA PHE A 38 0.14 12.12 -13.79
C PHE A 38 -0.66 10.84 -14.09
N TYR A 39 -0.57 9.82 -13.24
CA TYR A 39 -1.31 8.57 -13.44
C TYR A 39 -2.83 8.76 -13.34
N ASN A 40 -3.30 9.60 -12.43
CA ASN A 40 -4.71 9.96 -12.34
C ASN A 40 -5.22 10.61 -13.64
N GLU A 41 -4.46 11.56 -14.20
CA GLU A 41 -4.79 12.25 -15.46
C GLU A 41 -4.71 11.31 -16.69
N GLN A 42 -3.81 10.32 -16.67
CA GLN A 42 -3.69 9.32 -17.74
C GLN A 42 -4.75 8.22 -17.67
N GLY A 43 -5.67 8.27 -16.71
CA GLY A 43 -6.79 7.34 -16.61
C GLY A 43 -6.42 5.98 -16.00
N ALA A 44 -5.46 5.93 -15.08
CA ALA A 44 -5.25 4.74 -14.26
C ALA A 44 -6.50 4.43 -13.44
N ASP A 45 -6.79 3.13 -13.24
CA ASP A 45 -8.00 2.69 -12.54
C ASP A 45 -7.86 2.76 -11.01
N GLU A 46 -6.64 2.67 -10.50
CA GLU A 46 -6.30 2.68 -9.08
C GLU A 46 -4.81 3.02 -8.93
N LEU A 47 -4.40 3.54 -7.79
CA LEU A 47 -2.99 3.71 -7.44
C LEU A 47 -2.62 2.89 -6.21
N VAL A 48 -1.41 2.35 -6.19
CA VAL A 48 -0.84 1.67 -5.04
C VAL A 48 0.43 2.38 -4.60
N PHE A 49 0.50 2.73 -3.33
CA PHE A 49 1.67 3.30 -2.67
C PHE A 49 2.24 2.32 -1.65
N TYR A 50 3.51 2.00 -1.79
CA TYR A 50 4.23 1.23 -0.79
C TYR A 50 5.29 2.09 -0.09
N ASP A 51 5.14 2.24 1.22
CA ASP A 51 6.20 2.74 2.08
C ASP A 51 7.26 1.64 2.25
N ILE A 52 8.40 1.81 1.61
CA ILE A 52 9.55 0.91 1.74
C ILE A 52 10.63 1.50 2.67
N THR A 53 10.28 2.51 3.42
CA THR A 53 11.13 3.18 4.40
C THR A 53 11.42 2.26 5.58
N ALA A 54 12.70 2.16 5.98
CA ALA A 54 13.13 1.23 7.01
C ALA A 54 12.97 1.78 8.44
N SER A 55 12.98 3.11 8.64
CA SER A 55 12.99 3.73 9.96
C SER A 55 11.62 4.24 10.41
N ALA A 56 11.42 4.29 11.73
CA ALA A 56 10.19 4.83 12.31
C ALA A 56 10.12 6.37 12.18
N GLU A 57 11.26 7.05 12.13
CA GLU A 57 11.33 8.51 12.05
C GLU A 57 10.88 9.03 10.67
N GLU A 58 11.15 8.26 9.62
CA GLU A 58 10.77 8.61 8.25
C GLU A 58 9.30 8.33 7.92
N ARG A 59 8.58 7.62 8.79
CA ARG A 59 7.13 7.36 8.61
C ARG A 59 6.27 8.63 8.69
N GLY A 60 6.70 9.63 9.45
CA GLY A 60 6.04 10.93 9.48
C GLY A 60 6.04 11.60 8.10
N LEU A 61 7.19 11.58 7.44
CA LEU A 61 7.33 12.13 6.09
C LEU A 61 6.42 11.41 5.08
N PHE A 62 6.31 10.07 5.17
CA PHE A 62 5.41 9.31 4.31
C PHE A 62 3.93 9.68 4.54
N THR A 63 3.54 9.89 5.79
CA THR A 63 2.18 10.29 6.16
C THR A 63 1.81 11.65 5.55
N ASP A 64 2.69 12.62 5.61
CA ASP A 64 2.48 13.95 5.02
C ASP A 64 2.37 13.87 3.48
N ILE A 65 3.20 13.06 2.85
CA ILE A 65 3.15 12.82 1.41
C ILE A 65 1.84 12.14 1.02
N LEU A 66 1.41 11.15 1.80
CA LEU A 66 0.15 10.43 1.54
C LEU A 66 -1.05 11.37 1.60
N GLN A 67 -1.12 12.28 2.57
CA GLN A 67 -2.18 13.29 2.65
C GLN A 67 -2.19 14.21 1.42
N ARG A 68 -1.01 14.64 0.95
CA ARG A 68 -0.89 15.46 -0.25
C ARG A 68 -1.31 14.71 -1.50
N VAL A 69 -0.90 13.44 -1.64
CA VAL A 69 -1.33 12.57 -2.75
C VAL A 69 -2.85 12.39 -2.73
N ALA A 70 -3.43 12.08 -1.58
CA ALA A 70 -4.87 11.87 -1.44
C ALA A 70 -5.70 13.12 -1.78
N SER A 71 -5.13 14.32 -1.59
CA SER A 71 -5.81 15.57 -1.98
C SER A 71 -5.81 15.84 -3.50
N GLU A 72 -4.92 15.19 -4.25
CA GLU A 72 -4.71 15.42 -5.69
C GLU A 72 -5.27 14.28 -6.58
N VAL A 73 -5.56 13.12 -5.98
CA VAL A 73 -5.93 11.90 -6.70
C VAL A 73 -7.38 11.54 -6.38
N PHE A 74 -8.18 11.25 -7.42
CA PHE A 74 -9.60 10.94 -7.32
C PHE A 74 -9.94 9.50 -7.74
N ILE A 75 -8.93 8.68 -8.04
CA ILE A 75 -9.04 7.24 -8.23
C ILE A 75 -8.71 6.52 -6.92
N PRO A 76 -9.19 5.28 -6.70
CA PRO A 76 -8.91 4.54 -5.46
C PRO A 76 -7.42 4.45 -5.14
N LEU A 77 -7.08 4.73 -3.89
CA LEU A 77 -5.71 4.76 -3.37
C LEU A 77 -5.50 3.62 -2.38
N THR A 78 -4.66 2.67 -2.76
CA THR A 78 -4.23 1.57 -1.89
C THR A 78 -2.86 1.88 -1.29
N VAL A 79 -2.73 1.74 0.02
CA VAL A 79 -1.49 2.02 0.75
C VAL A 79 -1.00 0.79 1.48
N GLY A 80 0.28 0.52 1.38
CA GLY A 80 0.95 -0.59 2.07
C GLY A 80 2.36 -0.23 2.52
N GLY A 81 3.01 -1.20 3.15
CA GLY A 81 4.33 -1.03 3.75
C GLY A 81 4.25 -0.62 5.22
N GLY A 82 5.04 -1.30 6.07
CA GLY A 82 5.11 -0.98 7.50
C GLY A 82 3.85 -1.23 8.32
N ILE A 83 2.85 -1.93 7.79
CA ILE A 83 1.59 -2.25 8.49
C ILE A 83 1.80 -3.49 9.35
N ASN A 84 1.82 -3.33 10.68
CA ASN A 84 2.10 -4.38 11.65
C ASN A 84 1.05 -4.50 12.77
N GLN A 85 0.24 -3.49 12.97
CA GLN A 85 -0.77 -3.40 14.03
C GLN A 85 -1.99 -2.61 13.54
N VAL A 86 -3.10 -2.71 14.25
CA VAL A 86 -4.36 -2.06 13.89
C VAL A 86 -4.23 -0.53 13.80
N ALA A 87 -3.44 0.08 14.66
CA ALA A 87 -3.19 1.52 14.62
C ALA A 87 -2.52 1.97 13.30
N ASP A 88 -1.79 1.09 12.61
CA ASP A 88 -1.21 1.41 11.30
C ASP A 88 -2.29 1.51 10.22
N PHE A 89 -3.36 0.71 10.30
CA PHE A 89 -4.53 0.84 9.42
C PHE A 89 -5.20 2.20 9.61
N GLU A 90 -5.51 2.53 10.85
CA GLU A 90 -6.14 3.80 11.19
C GLU A 90 -5.32 4.98 10.67
N ARG A 91 -4.01 4.95 10.88
CA ARG A 91 -3.09 5.99 10.41
C ARG A 91 -3.19 6.23 8.90
N VAL A 92 -3.08 5.18 8.08
CA VAL A 92 -3.07 5.34 6.62
C VAL A 92 -4.46 5.69 6.07
N LEU A 93 -5.53 5.15 6.66
CA LEU A 93 -6.90 5.48 6.27
C LEU A 93 -7.23 6.94 6.60
N ASN A 94 -6.84 7.44 7.75
CA ASN A 94 -7.02 8.85 8.14
C ASN A 94 -6.22 9.82 7.25
N CYS A 95 -5.18 9.34 6.57
CA CYS A 95 -4.43 10.12 5.59
C CYS A 95 -5.06 10.12 4.18
N GLY A 96 -6.17 9.42 3.99
CA GLY A 96 -6.92 9.41 2.73
C GLY A 96 -6.73 8.15 1.88
N ALA A 97 -6.15 7.07 2.43
CA ALA A 97 -6.15 5.77 1.75
C ALA A 97 -7.57 5.17 1.71
N ASP A 98 -7.96 4.60 0.57
CA ASP A 98 -9.21 3.86 0.42
C ASP A 98 -9.05 2.39 0.82
N LYS A 99 -7.84 1.85 0.66
CA LYS A 99 -7.52 0.45 0.96
C LYS A 99 -6.16 0.33 1.62
N VAL A 100 -6.01 -0.70 2.44
CA VAL A 100 -4.73 -1.05 3.08
C VAL A 100 -4.21 -2.37 2.56
N SER A 101 -2.94 -2.38 2.13
CA SER A 101 -2.23 -3.58 1.71
C SER A 101 -1.33 -4.08 2.83
N VAL A 102 -1.51 -5.33 3.24
CA VAL A 102 -0.73 -5.96 4.32
C VAL A 102 -0.03 -7.21 3.79
N ASN A 103 1.24 -7.37 4.11
CA ASN A 103 2.00 -8.58 3.79
C ASN A 103 2.71 -9.14 5.03
N SER A 104 3.91 -8.66 5.35
CA SER A 104 4.74 -9.21 6.43
C SER A 104 4.07 -9.16 7.81
N GLY A 105 3.24 -8.14 8.08
CA GLY A 105 2.46 -8.04 9.32
C GLY A 105 1.46 -9.18 9.46
N ALA A 106 0.73 -9.50 8.37
CA ALA A 106 -0.23 -10.61 8.35
C ALA A 106 0.45 -11.99 8.39
N LEU A 107 1.62 -12.14 7.78
CA LEU A 107 2.40 -13.38 7.87
C LEU A 107 2.88 -13.68 9.29
N ARG A 108 3.28 -12.64 10.04
CA ARG A 108 3.70 -12.78 11.43
C ARG A 108 2.53 -12.95 12.39
N ARG A 109 1.41 -12.29 12.11
CA ARG A 109 0.21 -12.29 12.94
C ARG A 109 -1.03 -12.27 12.04
N PRO A 110 -1.54 -13.45 11.62
CA PRO A 110 -2.70 -13.56 10.73
C PRO A 110 -3.98 -12.90 11.28
N GLU A 111 -4.13 -12.86 12.60
CA GLU A 111 -5.25 -12.24 13.31
C GLU A 111 -5.38 -10.75 12.99
N LEU A 112 -4.29 -10.10 12.59
CA LEU A 112 -4.27 -8.70 12.19
C LEU A 112 -5.28 -8.38 11.09
N ILE A 113 -5.50 -9.32 10.17
CA ILE A 113 -6.47 -9.17 9.07
C ILE A 113 -7.90 -9.13 9.64
N ALA A 114 -8.22 -10.06 10.54
CA ALA A 114 -9.55 -10.15 11.14
C ALA A 114 -9.84 -8.92 12.02
N GLU A 115 -8.87 -8.50 12.83
CA GLU A 115 -8.98 -7.31 13.69
C GLU A 115 -9.18 -6.04 12.87
N GLY A 116 -8.38 -5.83 11.82
CA GLY A 116 -8.52 -4.68 10.93
C GLY A 116 -9.85 -4.70 10.18
N SER A 117 -10.28 -5.87 9.68
CA SER A 117 -11.56 -6.03 8.99
C SER A 117 -12.75 -5.75 9.90
N ALA A 118 -12.69 -6.13 11.17
CA ALA A 118 -13.76 -5.88 12.13
C ALA A 118 -13.95 -4.38 12.43
N LEU A 119 -12.87 -3.60 12.39
CA LEU A 119 -12.90 -2.17 12.73
C LEU A 119 -13.14 -1.26 11.50
N PHE A 120 -12.67 -1.65 10.34
CA PHE A 120 -12.64 -0.80 9.15
C PHE A 120 -13.37 -1.42 7.95
N TYR A 121 -14.50 -1.98 8.06
CA TYR A 121 -15.40 -2.56 7.07
C TYR A 121 -14.74 -3.23 5.80
N PRO A 122 -15.33 -4.31 5.19
CA PRO A 122 -14.63 -5.25 4.30
C PRO A 122 -14.12 -4.72 2.96
N LEU A 123 -14.41 -3.48 2.57
CA LEU A 123 -13.94 -2.91 1.30
C LEU A 123 -12.48 -2.42 1.33
N MET A 124 -11.81 -2.45 2.48
CA MET A 124 -10.51 -1.78 2.69
C MET A 124 -9.30 -2.70 2.65
N PHE A 125 -9.45 -3.97 2.27
CA PHE A 125 -8.32 -4.91 2.27
C PHE A 125 -7.88 -5.31 0.86
N ALA A 126 -6.61 -5.04 0.55
CA ALA A 126 -5.87 -5.74 -0.48
C ALA A 126 -4.72 -6.50 0.19
N ALA A 127 -4.80 -7.82 0.26
CA ALA A 127 -3.64 -8.62 0.60
C ALA A 127 -2.75 -8.73 -0.65
N SER A 128 -1.57 -8.12 -0.63
CA SER A 128 -0.57 -8.31 -1.66
C SER A 128 0.33 -9.47 -1.26
N VAL A 129 0.15 -10.61 -1.91
CA VAL A 129 1.10 -11.71 -1.79
C VAL A 129 2.14 -11.54 -2.88
N ARG A 130 3.28 -11.00 -2.53
CA ARG A 130 4.44 -11.01 -3.39
C ARG A 130 5.22 -12.29 -3.12
N THR A 131 5.37 -13.11 -4.16
CA THR A 131 6.12 -14.38 -4.23
C THR A 131 5.49 -15.59 -3.55
N GLY A 132 4.77 -16.40 -4.34
CA GLY A 132 4.58 -17.84 -4.13
C GLY A 132 3.83 -18.31 -2.88
N MET A 133 3.28 -17.41 -2.09
CA MET A 133 2.47 -17.78 -0.93
C MET A 133 0.99 -17.73 -1.27
N CYS A 134 0.35 -18.88 -1.23
CA CYS A 134 -1.10 -19.02 -1.36
C CYS A 134 -1.82 -18.34 -0.20
N LEU A 135 -2.96 -17.72 -0.52
CA LEU A 135 -3.96 -17.32 0.48
C LEU A 135 -4.31 -18.53 1.36
N PRO A 136 -4.57 -18.34 2.66
CA PRO A 136 -5.04 -19.42 3.50
C PRO A 136 -6.33 -19.99 2.89
N LYS A 137 -6.39 -21.31 2.77
CA LYS A 137 -7.64 -22.00 2.45
C LYS A 137 -8.64 -21.75 3.59
N ALA A 138 -9.92 -21.96 3.31
CA ALA A 138 -11.01 -21.78 4.27
C ALA A 138 -10.83 -22.56 5.60
N ASP A 139 -9.83 -23.43 5.70
CA ASP A 139 -9.43 -24.18 6.90
C ASP A 139 -8.34 -23.50 7.75
N GLY A 140 -7.92 -22.29 7.38
CA GLY A 140 -6.95 -21.49 8.16
C GLY A 140 -5.48 -21.95 8.06
N LYS A 141 -5.15 -22.89 7.16
CA LYS A 141 -3.76 -23.36 7.00
C LYS A 141 -3.03 -22.62 5.89
N ILE A 142 -1.87 -22.07 6.21
CA ILE A 142 -0.94 -21.46 5.25
C ILE A 142 -0.06 -22.56 4.67
N GLN A 143 -0.07 -22.74 3.36
CA GLN A 143 0.92 -23.57 2.66
C GLN A 143 2.09 -22.68 2.21
N ALA A 144 3.27 -23.06 2.63
CA ALA A 144 4.54 -22.51 2.16
C ALA A 144 4.88 -23.05 0.76
#